data_edef1e88ae6bc7e99d39b40e518e3d95
#
_entry.id   edef1e88ae6bc7e99d39b40e518e3d95
#
_cell.length_a   1.000
_cell.length_b   1.000
_cell.length_c   1.000
_cell.angle_alpha   90.00
_cell.angle_beta   90.00
_cell.angle_gamma   90.00
#
_symmetry.space_group_name_H-M   'P 1'
#
loop_
_entity.id
_entity.type
_entity.pdbx_description
1 polymer ?
#
loop_
_entity_poly.entity_id
_entity_poly.type
_entity_poly.pdbx_seq_one_letter_code
_entity_poly.pdbx_strand_id
1 'polypeptide(L)'
;MKINNEEIKGVLHRQVSEENYHLRRYFPSDLFNGFIEQFWFVNWNLEEQRNHTQQNLPDPNFHLIISNEGVKLLGPVSKKYSYKMEGVGKIIGVKFETGALKELLPLPIESYVNKEVLANEIFGLDFVNNLISLYEHENDLEVISYIHDNLTSFVQPITKSKAITQSLVSLIKNNENICTVKQVASHANISSRSVQRYFSEYVGLSPKWLIRKYRLSRVLDELETNSVSTLDIVTQLEYVDQSHLIRDFKEILGITPNRYNKLK
;
A
#
# COMPACT_ATOMS: atom_id res chain seq x y z
N MET A 1 0.22 -5.25 -21.70
CA MET A 1 0.35 -4.97 -20.26
C MET A 1 1.73 -5.45 -19.80
N LYS A 2 2.44 -4.70 -18.96
CA LYS A 2 3.80 -5.08 -18.53
C LYS A 2 3.73 -5.70 -17.14
N ILE A 3 4.45 -6.81 -16.96
CA ILE A 3 4.68 -7.40 -15.63
C ILE A 3 5.51 -6.41 -14.82
N ASN A 4 5.10 -6.17 -13.58
CA ASN A 4 5.90 -5.36 -12.67
C ASN A 4 6.95 -6.26 -12.00
N ASN A 5 8.17 -6.22 -12.53
CA ASN A 5 9.33 -6.94 -11.99
C ASN A 5 10.10 -6.10 -10.94
N GLU A 6 9.54 -4.95 -10.52
CA GLU A 6 10.17 -4.21 -9.43
C GLU A 6 10.20 -5.06 -8.16
N GLU A 7 11.26 -4.86 -7.38
CA GLU A 7 11.43 -5.54 -6.10
C GLU A 7 10.17 -5.45 -5.24
N ILE A 8 9.75 -6.58 -4.68
CA ILE A 8 8.54 -6.67 -3.85
C ILE A 8 8.73 -5.82 -2.60
N LYS A 9 8.21 -4.60 -2.61
CA LYS A 9 8.20 -3.69 -1.46
C LYS A 9 6.89 -3.80 -0.69
N GLY A 10 6.96 -3.67 0.63
CA GLY A 10 5.78 -3.67 1.49
C GLY A 10 5.39 -5.01 2.11
N VAL A 11 5.99 -6.12 1.67
CA VAL A 11 5.88 -7.44 2.31
C VAL A 11 6.95 -7.57 3.39
N LEU A 12 6.58 -7.99 4.60
CA LEU A 12 7.51 -8.26 5.69
C LEU A 12 7.95 -9.73 5.66
N HIS A 13 9.21 -10.01 6.03
CA HIS A 13 9.79 -11.35 6.03
C HIS A 13 9.65 -12.05 4.66
N ARG A 14 10.21 -11.42 3.62
CA ARG A 14 10.03 -11.81 2.20
C ARG A 14 10.38 -13.27 1.93
N GLN A 15 11.51 -13.76 2.45
CA GLN A 15 11.94 -15.15 2.21
C GLN A 15 10.89 -16.15 2.69
N VAL A 16 10.39 -15.99 3.91
CA VAL A 16 9.32 -16.84 4.46
C VAL A 16 8.02 -16.68 3.66
N SER A 17 7.75 -15.48 3.14
CA SER A 17 6.55 -15.20 2.36
C SER A 17 6.56 -15.94 1.03
N GLU A 18 7.67 -15.89 0.29
CA GLU A 18 7.85 -16.54 -1.03
C GLU A 18 7.72 -18.07 -0.98
N GLU A 19 7.99 -18.70 0.17
CA GLU A 19 7.80 -20.13 0.38
C GLU A 19 6.31 -20.53 0.56
N ASN A 20 5.45 -19.57 0.91
CA ASN A 20 4.06 -19.85 1.31
C ASN A 20 3.02 -19.39 0.26
N TYR A 21 3.37 -18.43 -0.59
CA TYR A 21 2.45 -17.95 -1.63
C TYR A 21 3.18 -17.34 -2.82
N HIS A 22 2.48 -17.25 -3.94
CA HIS A 22 2.95 -16.56 -5.15
C HIS A 22 2.28 -15.19 -5.27
N LEU A 23 3.11 -14.12 -5.32
CA LEU A 23 2.66 -12.76 -5.59
C LEU A 23 3.05 -12.35 -7.01
N ARG A 24 2.07 -11.93 -7.81
CA ARG A 24 2.28 -11.36 -9.15
C ARG A 24 1.72 -9.94 -9.19
N ARG A 25 2.37 -9.07 -9.94
CA ARG A 25 2.00 -7.66 -10.08
C ARG A 25 2.01 -7.23 -11.53
N TYR A 26 1.08 -6.34 -11.88
CA TYR A 26 0.95 -5.81 -13.23
C TYR A 26 0.71 -4.31 -13.19
N PHE A 27 1.34 -3.59 -14.12
CA PHE A 27 1.05 -2.18 -14.31
C PHE A 27 -0.27 -2.00 -15.08
N PRO A 28 -1.05 -0.95 -14.79
CA PRO A 28 -2.22 -0.60 -15.57
C PRO A 28 -1.84 -0.12 -16.98
N SER A 29 -2.84 0.02 -17.86
CA SER A 29 -2.68 0.76 -19.11
C SER A 29 -2.66 2.27 -18.86
N ASP A 30 -2.19 3.04 -19.84
CA ASP A 30 -2.09 4.50 -19.76
C ASP A 30 -3.42 5.20 -19.46
N LEU A 31 -4.55 4.59 -19.83
CA LEU A 31 -5.90 5.10 -19.51
C LEU A 31 -6.12 5.29 -18.00
N PHE A 32 -5.46 4.47 -17.18
CA PHE A 32 -5.60 4.49 -15.72
C PHE A 32 -4.46 5.23 -15.01
N ASN A 33 -3.63 5.95 -15.73
CA ASN A 33 -2.59 6.79 -15.12
C ASN A 33 -3.21 7.78 -14.12
N GLY A 34 -2.66 7.80 -12.90
CA GLY A 34 -3.16 8.62 -11.81
C GLY A 34 -4.46 8.12 -11.15
N PHE A 35 -4.96 6.93 -11.56
CA PHE A 35 -6.11 6.28 -10.94
C PHE A 35 -5.75 4.91 -10.34
N ILE A 36 -5.06 4.02 -11.09
CA ILE A 36 -4.58 2.73 -10.61
C ILE A 36 -3.04 2.75 -10.55
N GLU A 37 -2.46 2.38 -9.41
CA GLU A 37 -1.01 2.19 -9.27
C GLU A 37 -0.58 0.83 -9.80
N GLN A 38 -1.30 -0.24 -9.43
CA GLN A 38 -1.01 -1.61 -9.87
C GLN A 38 -2.16 -2.58 -9.61
N PHE A 39 -2.19 -3.67 -10.36
CA PHE A 39 -2.91 -4.89 -10.02
C PHE A 39 -1.96 -5.86 -9.32
N TRP A 40 -2.49 -6.65 -8.36
CA TRP A 40 -1.72 -7.68 -7.67
C TRP A 40 -2.56 -8.92 -7.42
N PHE A 41 -1.91 -10.07 -7.53
CA PHE A 41 -2.52 -11.39 -7.38
C PHE A 41 -1.70 -12.19 -6.39
N VAL A 42 -2.35 -12.78 -5.42
CA VAL A 42 -1.74 -13.68 -4.43
C VAL A 42 -2.47 -15.01 -4.50
N ASN A 43 -1.71 -16.10 -4.67
CA ASN A 43 -2.24 -17.45 -4.64
C ASN A 43 -1.42 -18.28 -3.65
N TRP A 44 -2.08 -19.09 -2.86
CA TRP A 44 -1.43 -20.01 -1.93
C TRP A 44 -2.09 -21.39 -1.98
N ASN A 45 -1.27 -22.41 -1.68
CA ASN A 45 -1.69 -23.79 -1.46
C ASN A 45 -0.90 -24.32 -0.27
N LEU A 46 -1.51 -24.29 0.91
CA LEU A 46 -0.92 -24.73 2.16
C LEU A 46 -1.46 -26.11 2.50
N GLU A 47 -0.61 -27.01 3.01
CA GLU A 47 -1.03 -28.33 3.46
C GLU A 47 -2.08 -28.24 4.57
N GLU A 48 -2.92 -29.27 4.70
CA GLU A 48 -3.86 -29.40 5.82
C GLU A 48 -3.10 -29.21 7.15
N GLN A 49 -3.59 -28.34 8.05
CA GLN A 49 -2.98 -27.96 9.33
C GLN A 49 -1.85 -26.94 9.24
N ARG A 50 -1.37 -26.55 8.07
CA ARG A 50 -0.43 -25.45 7.90
C ARG A 50 -1.18 -24.12 7.69
N ASN A 51 -0.78 -23.10 8.42
CA ASN A 51 -1.28 -21.75 8.19
C ASN A 51 -0.08 -20.78 8.07
N HIS A 52 -0.28 -19.72 7.32
CA HIS A 52 0.68 -18.64 7.21
C HIS A 52 0.00 -17.30 7.53
N THR A 53 0.66 -16.47 8.32
CA THR A 53 0.18 -15.12 8.59
C THR A 53 1.09 -14.12 7.90
N GLN A 54 0.65 -13.65 6.74
CA GLN A 54 1.37 -12.63 6.02
C GLN A 54 1.23 -11.28 6.71
N GLN A 55 2.35 -10.62 6.93
CA GLN A 55 2.42 -9.27 7.48
C GLN A 55 2.89 -8.28 6.41
N ASN A 56 2.19 -7.17 6.31
CA ASN A 56 2.47 -6.13 5.33
C ASN A 56 2.70 -4.78 6.00
N LEU A 57 3.58 -3.98 5.41
CA LEU A 57 3.72 -2.58 5.77
C LEU A 57 2.42 -1.83 5.51
N PRO A 58 2.11 -0.81 6.32
CA PRO A 58 0.97 0.05 6.06
C PRO A 58 1.12 0.77 4.71
N ASP A 59 -0.02 1.02 4.08
CA ASP A 59 -0.09 1.69 2.78
C ASP A 59 -1.11 2.84 2.82
N PRO A 60 -0.79 4.03 2.28
CA PRO A 60 -1.69 5.18 2.27
C PRO A 60 -2.77 5.11 1.20
N ASN A 61 -2.75 4.10 0.35
CA ASN A 61 -3.65 3.97 -0.78
C ASN A 61 -4.84 3.06 -0.47
N PHE A 62 -5.90 3.22 -1.23
CA PHE A 62 -7.02 2.29 -1.22
C PHE A 62 -6.68 1.03 -2.01
N HIS A 63 -7.21 -0.10 -1.56
CA HIS A 63 -7.13 -1.37 -2.27
C HIS A 63 -8.52 -1.97 -2.45
N LEU A 64 -8.93 -2.23 -3.69
CA LEU A 64 -10.06 -3.10 -3.97
C LEU A 64 -9.57 -4.55 -3.88
N ILE A 65 -10.26 -5.35 -3.09
CA ILE A 65 -9.89 -6.75 -2.80
C ILE A 65 -11.04 -7.65 -3.22
N ILE A 66 -10.74 -8.63 -4.08
CA ILE A 66 -11.64 -9.70 -4.49
C ILE A 66 -11.11 -11.00 -3.89
N SER A 67 -11.93 -11.65 -3.08
CA SER A 67 -11.61 -12.91 -2.41
C SER A 67 -12.84 -13.82 -2.37
N ASN A 68 -12.71 -15.00 -1.78
CA ASN A 68 -13.85 -15.88 -1.50
C ASN A 68 -14.88 -15.28 -0.54
N GLU A 69 -14.52 -14.26 0.22
CA GLU A 69 -15.43 -13.50 1.10
C GLU A 69 -16.22 -12.40 0.37
N GLY A 70 -15.92 -12.16 -0.91
CA GLY A 70 -16.55 -11.12 -1.73
C GLY A 70 -15.60 -10.01 -2.14
N VAL A 71 -16.18 -8.84 -2.45
CA VAL A 71 -15.46 -7.66 -2.94
C VAL A 71 -15.49 -6.57 -1.89
N LYS A 72 -14.32 -6.18 -1.38
CA LYS A 72 -14.15 -5.19 -0.32
C LYS A 72 -13.25 -4.05 -0.79
N LEU A 73 -13.42 -2.88 -0.21
CA LEU A 73 -12.50 -1.75 -0.36
C LEU A 73 -11.78 -1.52 0.98
N LEU A 74 -10.49 -1.78 1.01
CA LEU A 74 -9.62 -1.45 2.14
C LEU A 74 -9.15 -0.01 1.99
N GLY A 75 -9.41 0.82 2.98
CA GLY A 75 -8.93 2.21 3.06
C GLY A 75 -7.45 2.29 3.41
N PRO A 76 -6.90 3.52 3.51
CA PRO A 76 -5.53 3.75 3.93
C PRO A 76 -5.25 3.08 5.27
N VAL A 77 -4.15 2.34 5.37
CA VAL A 77 -3.75 1.62 6.58
C VAL A 77 -2.57 2.31 7.24
N SER A 78 -2.69 2.65 8.53
CA SER A 78 -1.67 3.40 9.27
C SER A 78 -0.72 2.55 10.11
N LYS A 79 -1.04 1.26 10.29
CA LYS A 79 -0.24 0.30 11.07
C LYS A 79 -0.08 -0.98 10.28
N LYS A 80 0.88 -1.81 10.69
CA LYS A 80 1.08 -3.15 10.11
C LYS A 80 -0.25 -3.88 9.94
N TYR A 81 -0.46 -4.41 8.76
CA TYR A 81 -1.61 -5.23 8.39
C TYR A 81 -1.22 -6.70 8.34
N SER A 82 -2.09 -7.59 8.80
CA SER A 82 -1.86 -9.04 8.80
C SER A 82 -3.02 -9.76 8.13
N TYR A 83 -2.72 -10.73 7.27
CA TYR A 83 -3.68 -11.60 6.62
C TYR A 83 -3.33 -13.06 6.90
N LYS A 84 -4.31 -13.83 7.38
CA LYS A 84 -4.16 -15.25 7.66
C LYS A 84 -4.53 -16.07 6.41
N MET A 85 -3.62 -16.93 5.97
CA MET A 85 -3.77 -17.84 4.86
C MET A 85 -3.92 -19.26 5.40
N GLU A 86 -4.93 -19.98 4.93
CA GLU A 86 -5.22 -21.36 5.30
C GLU A 86 -5.64 -22.14 4.04
N GLY A 87 -5.28 -23.43 3.96
CA GLY A 87 -5.65 -24.29 2.84
C GLY A 87 -5.24 -23.73 1.49
N VAL A 88 -6.15 -23.77 0.52
CA VAL A 88 -5.98 -23.23 -0.83
C VAL A 88 -6.78 -21.96 -0.98
N GLY A 89 -6.18 -20.93 -1.55
CA GLY A 89 -6.89 -19.69 -1.76
C GLY A 89 -6.14 -18.68 -2.65
N LYS A 90 -6.85 -17.63 -3.00
CA LYS A 90 -6.29 -16.52 -3.75
C LYS A 90 -6.91 -15.19 -3.36
N ILE A 91 -6.21 -14.12 -3.68
CA ILE A 91 -6.71 -12.73 -3.59
C ILE A 91 -6.32 -12.02 -4.87
N ILE A 92 -7.24 -11.25 -5.40
CA ILE A 92 -7.04 -10.33 -6.50
C ILE A 92 -7.19 -8.92 -5.94
N GLY A 93 -6.21 -8.06 -6.20
CA GLY A 93 -6.22 -6.70 -5.70
C GLY A 93 -5.96 -5.65 -6.75
N VAL A 94 -6.65 -4.52 -6.61
CA VAL A 94 -6.37 -3.28 -7.33
C VAL A 94 -5.89 -2.26 -6.34
N LYS A 95 -4.65 -1.80 -6.48
CA LYS A 95 -4.13 -0.68 -5.70
C LYS A 95 -4.38 0.61 -6.47
N PHE A 96 -5.15 1.51 -5.87
CA PHE A 96 -5.41 2.82 -6.44
C PHE A 96 -4.27 3.79 -6.19
N GLU A 97 -4.10 4.76 -7.06
CA GLU A 97 -3.21 5.89 -6.81
C GLU A 97 -3.71 6.76 -5.66
N THR A 98 -2.79 7.46 -5.01
CA THR A 98 -3.13 8.35 -3.89
C THR A 98 -4.18 9.37 -4.31
N GLY A 99 -5.27 9.45 -3.55
CA GLY A 99 -6.38 10.37 -3.79
C GLY A 99 -7.25 10.04 -5.01
N ALA A 100 -7.05 8.88 -5.64
CA ALA A 100 -7.78 8.49 -6.85
C ALA A 100 -9.30 8.36 -6.62
N LEU A 101 -9.69 7.90 -5.44
CA LEU A 101 -11.11 7.66 -5.11
C LEU A 101 -11.79 8.84 -4.41
N LYS A 102 -11.09 9.94 -4.15
CA LYS A 102 -11.62 11.05 -3.33
C LYS A 102 -13.00 11.53 -3.78
N GLU A 103 -13.19 11.70 -5.07
CA GLU A 103 -14.44 12.20 -5.66
C GLU A 103 -15.57 11.16 -5.67
N LEU A 104 -15.26 9.89 -5.45
CA LEU A 104 -16.23 8.79 -5.38
C LEU A 104 -16.69 8.51 -3.94
N LEU A 105 -15.89 8.94 -2.95
CA LEU A 105 -16.14 8.65 -1.54
C LEU A 105 -17.21 9.60 -0.97
N PRO A 106 -18.26 9.09 -0.30
CA PRO A 106 -19.29 9.92 0.33
C PRO A 106 -18.80 10.67 1.58
N LEU A 107 -17.70 10.22 2.19
CA LEU A 107 -17.10 10.80 3.39
C LEU A 107 -15.64 11.22 3.13
N PRO A 108 -15.05 12.10 3.97
CA PRO A 108 -13.62 12.41 3.89
C PRO A 108 -12.75 11.16 4.01
N ILE A 109 -11.62 11.13 3.29
CA ILE A 109 -10.70 9.97 3.23
C ILE A 109 -10.27 9.49 4.62
N GLU A 110 -10.06 10.41 5.57
CA GLU A 110 -9.69 10.07 6.95
C GLU A 110 -10.71 9.15 7.65
N SER A 111 -11.99 9.20 7.24
CA SER A 111 -13.05 8.34 7.75
C SER A 111 -12.87 6.87 7.36
N TYR A 112 -12.06 6.59 6.35
CA TYR A 112 -11.76 5.24 5.86
C TYR A 112 -10.43 4.69 6.36
N VAL A 113 -9.65 5.47 7.08
CA VAL A 113 -8.34 5.03 7.61
C VAL A 113 -8.52 3.84 8.56
N ASN A 114 -7.78 2.75 8.29
CA ASN A 114 -7.84 1.47 9.01
C ASN A 114 -9.22 0.80 8.98
N LYS A 115 -9.99 1.03 7.92
CA LYS A 115 -11.31 0.40 7.74
C LYS A 115 -11.40 -0.36 6.45
N GLU A 116 -12.15 -1.44 6.49
CA GLU A 116 -12.71 -2.10 5.32
C GLU A 116 -14.18 -1.68 5.18
N VAL A 117 -14.60 -1.41 3.95
CA VAL A 117 -16.00 -1.16 3.59
C VAL A 117 -16.40 -2.08 2.45
N LEU A 118 -17.68 -2.35 2.32
CA LEU A 118 -18.19 -3.10 1.18
C LEU A 118 -18.01 -2.28 -0.10
N ALA A 119 -17.45 -2.88 -1.15
CA ALA A 119 -17.19 -2.16 -2.39
C ALA A 119 -18.45 -1.61 -3.05
N ASN A 120 -19.63 -2.23 -2.82
CA ASN A 120 -20.90 -1.76 -3.33
C ASN A 120 -21.37 -0.42 -2.75
N GLU A 121 -20.86 -0.01 -1.59
CA GLU A 121 -21.14 1.31 -1.00
C GLU A 121 -20.51 2.45 -1.81
N ILE A 122 -19.45 2.15 -2.57
CA ILE A 122 -18.70 3.13 -3.36
C ILE A 122 -18.97 2.96 -4.87
N PHE A 123 -18.99 1.73 -5.36
CA PHE A 123 -19.06 1.41 -6.79
C PHE A 123 -20.42 0.91 -7.23
N GLY A 124 -21.34 0.60 -6.29
CA GLY A 124 -22.66 0.05 -6.57
C GLY A 124 -22.69 -1.48 -6.66
N LEU A 125 -23.90 -2.05 -6.57
CA LEU A 125 -24.12 -3.50 -6.56
C LEU A 125 -23.73 -4.16 -7.88
N ASP A 126 -24.06 -3.55 -9.01
CA ASP A 126 -23.78 -4.11 -10.34
C ASP A 126 -22.26 -4.30 -10.54
N PHE A 127 -21.47 -3.33 -10.09
CA PHE A 127 -20.01 -3.43 -10.11
C PHE A 127 -19.52 -4.65 -9.31
N VAL A 128 -20.00 -4.83 -8.08
CA VAL A 128 -19.60 -5.95 -7.22
C VAL A 128 -20.03 -7.28 -7.82
N ASN A 129 -21.26 -7.38 -8.31
CA ASN A 129 -21.78 -8.59 -8.96
C ASN A 129 -20.95 -8.99 -10.18
N ASN A 130 -20.50 -8.02 -10.95
CA ASN A 130 -19.64 -8.25 -12.10
C ASN A 130 -18.24 -8.78 -11.68
N LEU A 131 -17.72 -8.33 -10.56
CA LEU A 131 -16.36 -8.69 -10.14
C LEU A 131 -16.27 -9.99 -9.32
N ILE A 132 -17.33 -10.37 -8.62
CA ILE A 132 -17.27 -11.52 -7.69
C ILE A 132 -16.94 -12.84 -8.42
N SER A 133 -17.41 -13.00 -9.66
CA SER A 133 -17.14 -14.17 -10.49
C SER A 133 -15.66 -14.29 -10.89
N LEU A 134 -14.89 -13.20 -10.85
CA LEU A 134 -13.47 -13.20 -11.22
C LEU A 134 -12.62 -14.01 -10.24
N TYR A 135 -13.12 -14.29 -9.06
CA TYR A 135 -12.45 -15.16 -8.12
C TYR A 135 -12.19 -16.56 -8.68
N GLU A 136 -13.04 -17.06 -9.57
CA GLU A 136 -12.88 -18.39 -10.20
C GLU A 136 -11.94 -18.40 -11.42
N HIS A 137 -11.63 -17.24 -11.99
CA HIS A 137 -10.76 -17.13 -13.18
C HIS A 137 -9.29 -17.32 -12.84
N GLU A 138 -8.57 -18.08 -13.67
CA GLU A 138 -7.14 -18.39 -13.47
C GLU A 138 -6.20 -17.47 -14.27
N ASN A 139 -6.68 -16.87 -15.36
CA ASN A 139 -5.86 -16.01 -16.21
C ASN A 139 -5.86 -14.56 -15.72
N ASP A 140 -4.74 -14.13 -15.12
CA ASP A 140 -4.57 -12.79 -14.58
C ASP A 140 -4.86 -11.69 -15.62
N LEU A 141 -4.47 -11.85 -16.88
CA LEU A 141 -4.66 -10.81 -17.91
C LEU A 141 -6.11 -10.66 -18.33
N GLU A 142 -6.88 -11.75 -18.35
CA GLU A 142 -8.33 -11.71 -18.59
C GLU A 142 -9.04 -11.03 -17.42
N VAL A 143 -8.68 -11.38 -16.19
CA VAL A 143 -9.20 -10.74 -14.98
C VAL A 143 -8.90 -9.24 -14.98
N ILE A 144 -7.68 -8.84 -15.30
CA ILE A 144 -7.30 -7.43 -15.39
C ILE A 144 -8.11 -6.71 -16.47
N SER A 145 -8.26 -7.30 -17.66
CA SER A 145 -9.08 -6.71 -18.73
C SER A 145 -10.51 -6.47 -18.26
N TYR A 146 -11.09 -7.45 -17.59
CA TYR A 146 -12.45 -7.34 -17.08
C TYR A 146 -12.60 -6.26 -15.99
N ILE A 147 -11.68 -6.22 -15.03
CA ILE A 147 -11.65 -5.15 -14.01
C ILE A 147 -11.48 -3.79 -14.65
N HIS A 148 -10.63 -3.70 -15.66
CA HIS A 148 -10.35 -2.51 -16.44
C HIS A 148 -11.62 -1.95 -17.07
N ASP A 149 -12.40 -2.80 -17.77
CA ASP A 149 -13.66 -2.41 -18.42
C ASP A 149 -14.68 -1.89 -17.40
N ASN A 150 -14.78 -2.56 -16.25
CA ASN A 150 -15.69 -2.15 -15.18
C ASN A 150 -15.26 -0.87 -14.44
N LEU A 151 -13.95 -0.58 -14.35
CA LEU A 151 -13.45 0.63 -13.68
C LEU A 151 -13.39 1.86 -14.58
N THR A 152 -13.47 1.71 -15.90
CA THR A 152 -13.34 2.83 -16.86
C THR A 152 -14.30 3.97 -16.57
N SER A 153 -15.55 3.68 -16.20
CA SER A 153 -16.58 4.70 -15.88
C SER A 153 -16.29 5.49 -14.60
N PHE A 154 -15.43 4.99 -13.74
CA PHE A 154 -15.04 5.62 -12.46
C PHE A 154 -13.78 6.47 -12.58
N VAL A 155 -13.06 6.40 -13.69
CA VAL A 155 -11.85 7.22 -13.90
C VAL A 155 -12.24 8.68 -13.97
N GLN A 156 -11.72 9.46 -13.03
CA GLN A 156 -11.97 10.91 -12.96
C GLN A 156 -10.75 11.70 -13.48
N PRO A 157 -10.97 12.85 -14.11
CA PRO A 157 -9.88 13.74 -14.50
C PRO A 157 -8.94 14.07 -13.34
N ILE A 158 -7.65 14.14 -13.63
CA ILE A 158 -6.66 14.51 -12.62
C ILE A 158 -6.77 16.03 -12.37
N THR A 159 -7.33 16.41 -11.22
CA THR A 159 -7.37 17.81 -10.79
C THR A 159 -5.96 18.29 -10.42
N LYS A 160 -5.72 19.61 -10.48
CA LYS A 160 -4.45 20.22 -10.08
C LYS A 160 -4.06 19.83 -8.64
N SER A 161 -5.02 19.81 -7.71
CA SER A 161 -4.77 19.43 -6.32
C SER A 161 -4.39 17.97 -6.16
N LYS A 162 -5.04 17.07 -6.90
CA LYS A 162 -4.70 15.64 -6.93
C LYS A 162 -3.28 15.43 -7.48
N ALA A 163 -2.95 16.05 -8.61
CA ALA A 163 -1.61 15.98 -9.22
C ALA A 163 -0.52 16.49 -8.26
N ILE A 164 -0.75 17.61 -7.58
CA ILE A 164 0.19 18.12 -6.56
C ILE A 164 0.35 17.09 -5.44
N THR A 165 -0.75 16.52 -4.94
CA THR A 165 -0.68 15.53 -3.85
C THR A 165 0.11 14.29 -4.25
N GLN A 166 -0.14 13.75 -5.43
CA GLN A 166 0.59 12.60 -5.98
C GLN A 166 2.10 12.92 -6.13
N SER A 167 2.44 14.12 -6.59
CA SER A 167 3.82 14.59 -6.66
C SER A 167 4.48 14.70 -5.28
N LEU A 168 3.77 15.18 -4.25
CA LEU A 168 4.27 15.25 -2.87
C LEU A 168 4.50 13.85 -2.29
N VAL A 169 3.59 12.91 -2.55
CA VAL A 169 3.73 11.50 -2.12
C VAL A 169 4.93 10.85 -2.82
N SER A 170 5.07 11.05 -4.14
CA SER A 170 6.21 10.56 -4.93
C SER A 170 7.54 11.15 -4.44
N LEU A 171 7.58 12.44 -4.13
CA LEU A 171 8.75 13.11 -3.55
C LEU A 171 9.19 12.42 -2.25
N ILE A 172 8.26 12.16 -1.33
CA ILE A 172 8.56 11.49 -0.05
C ILE A 172 9.00 10.04 -0.27
N LYS A 173 8.35 9.32 -1.20
CA LYS A 173 8.65 7.93 -1.54
C LYS A 173 10.06 7.76 -2.10
N ASN A 174 10.46 8.65 -3.01
CA ASN A 174 11.65 8.47 -3.86
C ASN A 174 12.86 9.29 -3.41
N ASN A 175 12.72 10.23 -2.45
CA ASN A 175 13.82 11.04 -1.97
C ASN A 175 14.18 10.70 -0.52
N GLU A 176 15.33 10.08 -0.33
CA GLU A 176 15.82 9.63 0.98
C GLU A 176 16.14 10.77 1.94
N ASN A 177 16.49 11.93 1.40
CA ASN A 177 16.85 13.11 2.20
C ASN A 177 15.62 13.84 2.78
N ILE A 178 14.40 13.39 2.45
CA ILE A 178 13.18 13.96 3.00
C ILE A 178 12.89 13.36 4.37
N CYS A 179 13.21 14.10 5.42
CA CYS A 179 13.02 13.73 6.82
C CYS A 179 11.97 14.57 7.56
N THR A 180 11.58 15.73 6.99
CA THR A 180 10.65 16.66 7.63
C THR A 180 9.63 17.23 6.66
N VAL A 181 8.47 17.64 7.18
CA VAL A 181 7.42 18.32 6.40
C VAL A 181 7.91 19.66 5.83
N LYS A 182 8.85 20.32 6.51
CA LYS A 182 9.47 21.56 6.00
C LYS A 182 10.28 21.33 4.73
N GLN A 183 11.03 20.22 4.67
CA GLN A 183 11.77 19.85 3.46
C GLN A 183 10.81 19.54 2.30
N VAL A 184 9.72 18.80 2.53
CA VAL A 184 8.68 18.57 1.52
C VAL A 184 8.14 19.89 0.99
N ALA A 185 7.78 20.81 1.88
CA ALA A 185 7.24 22.11 1.55
C ALA A 185 8.23 22.95 0.72
N SER A 186 9.51 22.95 1.13
CA SER A 186 10.59 23.66 0.43
C SER A 186 10.82 23.13 -0.99
N HIS A 187 10.90 21.79 -1.16
CA HIS A 187 11.10 21.18 -2.48
C HIS A 187 9.91 21.43 -3.42
N ALA A 188 8.69 21.45 -2.88
CA ALA A 188 7.49 21.69 -3.67
C ALA A 188 7.16 23.20 -3.84
N ASN A 189 7.94 24.12 -3.26
CA ASN A 189 7.72 25.57 -3.31
C ASN A 189 6.34 25.99 -2.77
N ILE A 190 5.85 25.32 -1.71
CA ILE A 190 4.58 25.62 -1.04
C ILE A 190 4.76 25.70 0.48
N SER A 191 3.74 26.19 1.20
CA SER A 191 3.78 26.23 2.66
C SER A 191 3.57 24.83 3.28
N SER A 192 4.15 24.60 4.48
CA SER A 192 3.87 23.36 5.25
C SER A 192 2.37 23.19 5.55
N ARG A 193 1.61 24.30 5.71
CA ARG A 193 0.15 24.27 5.86
C ARG A 193 -0.53 23.73 4.59
N SER A 194 -0.04 24.11 3.41
CA SER A 194 -0.56 23.57 2.14
C SER A 194 -0.29 22.07 2.01
N VAL A 195 0.92 21.60 2.38
CA VAL A 195 1.24 20.17 2.42
C VAL A 195 0.27 19.43 3.32
N GLN A 196 0.06 19.92 4.56
CA GLN A 196 -0.88 19.29 5.51
C GLN A 196 -2.30 19.25 4.96
N ARG A 197 -2.78 20.33 4.32
CA ARG A 197 -4.12 20.39 3.71
C ARG A 197 -4.28 19.36 2.60
N TYR A 198 -3.33 19.24 1.66
CA TYR A 198 -3.38 18.26 0.59
C TYR A 198 -3.39 16.83 1.13
N PHE A 199 -2.60 16.55 2.18
CA PHE A 199 -2.58 15.23 2.82
C PHE A 199 -3.88 14.91 3.55
N SER A 200 -4.46 15.86 4.27
CA SER A 200 -5.78 15.68 4.90
C SER A 200 -6.86 15.39 3.85
N GLU A 201 -6.82 16.09 2.72
CA GLU A 201 -7.86 16.03 1.69
C GLU A 201 -7.76 14.78 0.80
N TYR A 202 -6.53 14.34 0.45
CA TYR A 202 -6.30 13.30 -0.56
C TYR A 202 -5.62 12.02 -0.04
N VAL A 203 -5.06 12.02 1.16
CA VAL A 203 -4.34 10.86 1.73
C VAL A 203 -5.03 10.30 2.97
N GLY A 204 -5.64 11.17 3.78
CA GLY A 204 -6.25 10.80 5.06
C GLY A 204 -5.24 10.51 6.18
N LEU A 205 -3.94 10.50 5.88
CA LEU A 205 -2.84 10.31 6.82
C LEU A 205 -1.91 11.54 6.77
N SER A 206 -1.21 11.85 7.88
CA SER A 206 -0.36 13.05 7.91
C SER A 206 0.90 12.88 7.06
N PRO A 207 1.47 13.97 6.49
CA PRO A 207 2.74 13.90 5.77
C PRO A 207 3.90 13.43 6.67
N LYS A 208 3.87 13.75 7.97
CA LYS A 208 4.85 13.24 8.93
C LYS A 208 4.78 11.71 9.05
N TRP A 209 3.57 11.14 9.07
CA TRP A 209 3.39 9.69 9.08
C TRP A 209 3.98 9.03 7.82
N LEU A 210 3.73 9.61 6.64
CA LEU A 210 4.23 9.07 5.38
C LEU A 210 5.77 9.10 5.31
N ILE A 211 6.39 10.19 5.74
CA ILE A 211 7.85 10.30 5.86
C ILE A 211 8.41 9.18 6.74
N ARG A 212 7.83 8.98 7.94
CA ARG A 212 8.25 7.93 8.87
C ARG A 212 8.08 6.53 8.27
N LYS A 213 6.95 6.28 7.59
CA LYS A 213 6.68 5.00 6.91
C LYS A 213 7.74 4.68 5.86
N TYR A 214 8.10 5.63 5.00
CA TYR A 214 9.10 5.36 3.97
C TYR A 214 10.53 5.27 4.52
N ARG A 215 10.87 6.02 5.56
CA ARG A 215 12.12 5.81 6.28
C ARG A 215 12.20 4.42 6.89
N LEU A 216 11.11 3.97 7.53
CA LEU A 216 11.03 2.64 8.08
C LEU A 216 11.12 1.54 7.00
N SER A 217 10.51 1.75 5.84
CA SER A 217 10.62 0.81 4.71
C SER A 217 12.08 0.61 4.29
N ARG A 218 12.89 1.68 4.20
CA ARG A 218 14.32 1.60 3.89
C ARG A 218 15.10 0.85 4.97
N VAL A 219 14.78 1.09 6.25
CA VAL A 219 15.37 0.31 7.36
C VAL A 219 15.11 -1.18 7.20
N LEU A 220 13.89 -1.54 6.84
CA LEU A 220 13.51 -2.95 6.66
C LEU A 220 14.21 -3.56 5.45
N ASP A 221 14.31 -2.82 4.35
CA ASP A 221 15.06 -3.27 3.17
C ASP A 221 16.53 -3.54 3.54
N GLU A 222 17.18 -2.65 4.29
CA GLU A 222 18.56 -2.87 4.80
C GLU A 222 18.66 -4.07 5.75
N LEU A 223 17.71 -4.23 6.65
CA LEU A 223 17.67 -5.37 7.56
C LEU A 223 17.44 -6.69 6.83
N GLU A 224 16.69 -6.73 5.74
CA GLU A 224 16.39 -7.95 4.99
C GLU A 224 17.50 -8.34 4.02
N THR A 225 18.19 -7.37 3.41
CA THR A 225 19.24 -7.60 2.40
C THR A 225 20.63 -7.69 2.97
N ASN A 226 20.92 -6.96 4.05
CA ASN A 226 22.24 -6.83 4.63
C ASN A 226 22.27 -7.28 6.10
N SER A 227 23.39 -7.93 6.52
CA SER A 227 23.65 -8.23 7.93
C SER A 227 24.16 -6.99 8.67
N VAL A 228 23.46 -5.86 8.54
CA VAL A 228 23.86 -4.56 9.11
C VAL A 228 23.33 -4.43 10.53
N SER A 229 24.13 -3.86 11.43
CA SER A 229 23.69 -3.63 12.80
C SER A 229 22.67 -2.49 12.87
N THR A 230 21.76 -2.55 13.84
CA THR A 230 20.77 -1.47 14.08
C THR A 230 21.44 -0.11 14.29
N LEU A 231 22.69 -0.08 14.78
CA LEU A 231 23.45 1.14 15.04
C LEU A 231 23.94 1.78 13.73
N ASP A 232 24.41 0.97 12.78
CA ASP A 232 24.86 1.45 11.46
C ASP A 232 23.67 2.03 10.67
N ILE A 233 22.50 1.39 10.76
CA ILE A 233 21.26 1.86 10.12
C ILE A 233 20.83 3.24 10.66
N VAL A 234 20.93 3.47 11.99
CA VAL A 234 20.62 4.77 12.60
C VAL A 234 21.46 5.88 11.98
N THR A 235 22.75 5.61 11.76
CA THR A 235 23.69 6.58 11.18
C THR A 235 23.40 6.83 9.69
N GLN A 236 23.17 5.76 8.91
CA GLN A 236 22.95 5.85 7.47
C GLN A 236 21.62 6.55 7.09
N LEU A 237 20.55 6.32 7.87
CA LEU A 237 19.23 6.83 7.57
C LEU A 237 18.84 8.08 8.38
N GLU A 238 19.82 8.81 8.89
CA GLU A 238 19.63 10.10 9.58
C GLU A 238 18.61 10.05 10.74
N TYR A 239 18.56 8.93 11.48
CA TYR A 239 17.84 8.92 12.74
C TYR A 239 18.64 9.71 13.79
N VAL A 240 17.95 10.55 14.55
CA VAL A 240 18.57 11.37 15.60
C VAL A 240 19.27 10.47 16.64
N ASP A 241 18.62 9.36 16.97
CA ASP A 241 19.12 8.34 17.90
C ASP A 241 18.37 7.00 17.69
N GLN A 242 18.88 5.96 18.34
CA GLN A 242 18.27 4.63 18.33
C GLN A 242 16.85 4.62 18.93
N SER A 243 16.57 5.48 19.91
CA SER A 243 15.24 5.55 20.55
C SER A 243 14.19 6.04 19.56
N HIS A 244 14.56 6.92 18.64
CA HIS A 244 13.67 7.40 17.58
C HIS A 244 13.30 6.28 16.61
N LEU A 245 14.28 5.47 16.18
CA LEU A 245 14.04 4.30 15.34
C LEU A 245 13.13 3.28 16.05
N ILE A 246 13.41 2.96 17.32
CA ILE A 246 12.59 2.04 18.13
C ILE A 246 11.15 2.55 18.25
N ARG A 247 10.97 3.86 18.39
CA ARG A 247 9.61 4.46 18.45
C ARG A 247 8.86 4.27 17.14
N ASP A 248 9.51 4.52 15.99
CA ASP A 248 8.91 4.34 14.68
C ASP A 248 8.50 2.88 14.45
N PHE A 249 9.38 1.91 14.79
CA PHE A 249 9.06 0.49 14.74
C PHE A 249 7.84 0.13 15.58
N LYS A 250 7.78 0.58 16.84
CA LYS A 250 6.67 0.28 17.74
C LYS A 250 5.35 0.89 17.26
N GLU A 251 5.37 2.13 16.76
CA GLU A 251 4.15 2.81 16.33
C GLU A 251 3.59 2.23 15.01
N ILE A 252 4.44 1.85 14.06
CA ILE A 252 4.04 1.39 12.74
C ILE A 252 3.89 -0.14 12.70
N LEU A 253 4.85 -0.90 13.28
CA LEU A 253 4.88 -2.36 13.22
C LEU A 253 4.42 -3.04 14.50
N GLY A 254 4.31 -2.31 15.62
CA GLY A 254 3.95 -2.87 16.93
C GLY A 254 5.06 -3.68 17.61
N ILE A 255 6.27 -3.75 17.05
CA ILE A 255 7.41 -4.51 17.57
C ILE A 255 8.68 -3.65 17.59
N THR A 256 9.77 -4.15 18.16
CA THR A 256 11.07 -3.49 18.13
C THR A 256 11.94 -4.04 17.00
N PRO A 257 12.99 -3.31 16.53
CA PRO A 257 13.94 -3.81 15.54
C PRO A 257 14.56 -5.16 15.93
N ASN A 258 14.98 -5.31 17.17
CA ASN A 258 15.55 -6.58 17.66
C ASN A 258 14.56 -7.75 17.62
N ARG A 259 13.27 -7.49 17.86
CA ARG A 259 12.24 -8.51 17.74
C ARG A 259 11.96 -8.85 16.29
N TYR A 260 11.99 -7.86 15.39
CA TYR A 260 11.85 -8.07 13.95
C TYR A 260 12.94 -9.03 13.43
N ASN A 261 14.21 -8.77 13.77
CA ASN A 261 15.34 -9.60 13.36
C ASN A 261 15.28 -11.05 13.88
N LYS A 262 14.62 -11.30 15.01
CA LYS A 262 14.44 -12.66 15.55
C LYS A 262 13.31 -13.47 14.88
N LEU A 263 12.49 -12.81 14.07
CA LEU A 263 11.36 -13.43 13.35
C LEU A 263 11.71 -13.77 11.89
N LYS A 264 12.96 -13.50 11.47
CA LYS A 264 13.49 -13.84 10.14
C LYS A 264 13.66 -15.37 9.96
#